data_e25966ad510dd793d467c86dd8fe1896
#
_entry.id   e25966ad510dd793d467c86dd8fe1896
#
_cell.length_a   1.000
_cell.length_b   1.000
_cell.length_c   1.000
_cell.angle_alpha   90.00
_cell.angle_beta   90.00
_cell.angle_gamma   90.00
#
_symmetry.space_group_name_H-M   'P 1'
#
loop_
_entity.id
_entity.type
_entity.pdbx_description
1 polymer ?
#
loop_
_entity_poly.entity_id
_entity_poly.type
_entity_poly.pdbx_seq_one_letter_code
_entity_poly.pdbx_strand_id
1 'polypeptide(L)'
;MRPPLRRWRGYWTTVIVTSVGTDARTRAALRTTLHHKRFGELREGVWMRPDNLELDLDAEVRARVRIVQVRDDAPAELAGQLWDLPSWARTGHRLLAELSGATDIPARFVVAAAIVRHVLTDPVLPDELLPADWPGTRLRAAYNDFAAELLERRDGIRLVEAT
;
A
#
# COMPACT_ATOMS: atom_id res chain seq x y z
N MET A 1 3.96 8.63 3.72
CA MET A 1 5.40 8.36 3.50
C MET A 1 5.56 6.98 2.87
N ARG A 2 6.36 6.84 1.80
CA ARG A 2 6.64 5.52 1.18
C ARG A 2 7.73 4.85 2.03
N PRO A 3 7.60 3.55 2.37
CA PRO A 3 8.69 2.85 3.07
C PRO A 3 9.95 2.82 2.18
N PRO A 4 11.15 2.73 2.78
CA PRO A 4 12.39 2.64 2.02
C PRO A 4 12.36 1.38 1.14
N LEU A 5 12.55 1.59 -0.17
CA LEU A 5 12.57 0.52 -1.15
C LEU A 5 13.98 0.00 -1.36
N ARG A 6 14.12 -1.32 -1.40
CA ARG A 6 15.31 -2.00 -1.89
C ARG A 6 15.11 -2.40 -3.35
N ARG A 7 16.21 -2.49 -4.12
CA ARG A 7 16.13 -3.07 -5.46
C ARG A 7 15.72 -4.53 -5.36
N TRP A 8 14.63 -4.88 -6.03
CA TRP A 8 14.19 -6.27 -6.09
C TRP A 8 15.12 -7.11 -6.96
N ARG A 9 15.41 -8.34 -6.53
CA ARG A 9 16.31 -9.29 -7.19
C ARG A 9 15.62 -10.60 -7.57
N GLY A 10 14.29 -10.58 -7.70
CA GLY A 10 13.48 -11.74 -8.05
C GLY A 10 13.12 -12.64 -6.87
N TYR A 11 13.48 -12.27 -5.64
CA TYR A 11 13.12 -13.03 -4.45
C TYR A 11 11.80 -12.53 -3.82
N TRP A 12 11.07 -13.50 -3.28
CA TRP A 12 9.86 -13.28 -2.52
C TRP A 12 10.09 -13.67 -1.07
N THR A 13 9.76 -12.78 -0.16
CA THR A 13 9.69 -13.11 1.27
C THR A 13 8.37 -13.82 1.52
N THR A 14 8.45 -15.07 1.96
CA THR A 14 7.30 -15.93 2.25
C THR A 14 7.20 -16.15 3.75
N VAL A 15 6.04 -15.87 4.32
CA VAL A 15 5.69 -16.11 5.71
C VAL A 15 4.74 -17.29 5.77
N ILE A 16 5.12 -18.33 6.48
CA ILE A 16 4.33 -19.55 6.70
C ILE A 16 3.90 -19.55 8.17
N VAL A 17 2.61 -19.55 8.41
CA VAL A 17 2.05 -19.64 9.77
C VAL A 17 2.24 -21.07 10.28
N THR A 18 2.98 -21.23 11.36
CA THR A 18 3.32 -22.55 11.94
C THR A 18 2.55 -22.83 13.23
N SER A 19 1.89 -21.83 13.83
CA SER A 19 1.12 -22.01 15.05
C SER A 19 -0.19 -22.76 14.78
N VAL A 20 -0.40 -23.86 15.46
CA VAL A 20 -1.61 -24.69 15.38
C VAL A 20 -2.52 -24.38 16.58
N GLY A 21 -3.85 -24.40 16.38
CA GLY A 21 -4.82 -24.28 17.48
C GLY A 21 -4.97 -22.88 18.07
N THR A 22 -4.51 -21.84 17.37
CA THR A 22 -4.74 -20.44 17.80
C THR A 22 -6.23 -20.06 17.68
N ASP A 23 -6.71 -19.23 18.62
CA ASP A 23 -8.06 -18.70 18.55
C ASP A 23 -8.30 -17.75 17.37
N ALA A 24 -9.57 -17.49 17.05
CA ALA A 24 -9.94 -16.66 15.90
C ALA A 24 -9.42 -15.23 16.00
N ARG A 25 -9.33 -14.67 17.22
CA ARG A 25 -8.83 -13.31 17.46
C ARG A 25 -7.34 -13.20 17.15
N THR A 26 -6.55 -14.16 17.59
CA THR A 26 -5.11 -14.22 17.30
C THR A 26 -4.84 -14.40 15.80
N ARG A 27 -5.62 -15.24 15.10
CA ARG A 27 -5.51 -15.38 13.64
C ARG A 27 -5.84 -14.07 12.92
N ALA A 28 -6.91 -13.38 13.34
CA ALA A 28 -7.30 -12.10 12.76
C ALA A 28 -6.23 -11.02 12.99
N ALA A 29 -5.64 -10.94 14.18
CA ALA A 29 -4.55 -10.00 14.49
C ALA A 29 -3.32 -10.26 13.61
N LEU A 30 -2.90 -11.52 13.47
CA LEU A 30 -1.79 -11.90 12.59
C LEU A 30 -2.05 -11.51 11.13
N ARG A 31 -3.25 -11.80 10.63
CA ARG A 31 -3.69 -11.43 9.28
C ARG A 31 -3.61 -9.91 9.06
N THR A 32 -4.14 -9.13 10.01
CA THR A 32 -4.08 -7.66 9.96
C THR A 32 -2.63 -7.17 9.94
N THR A 33 -1.76 -7.72 10.77
CA THR A 33 -0.34 -7.36 10.80
C THR A 33 0.34 -7.65 9.46
N LEU A 34 0.13 -8.82 8.88
CA LEU A 34 0.73 -9.19 7.59
C LEU A 34 0.22 -8.31 6.45
N HIS A 35 -1.07 -7.97 6.41
CA HIS A 35 -1.60 -7.00 5.45
C HIS A 35 -0.95 -5.61 5.60
N HIS A 36 -0.79 -5.10 6.82
CA HIS A 36 -0.09 -3.83 7.07
C HIS A 36 1.38 -3.87 6.62
N LYS A 37 2.01 -5.03 6.70
CA LYS A 37 3.38 -5.26 6.18
C LYS A 37 3.42 -5.59 4.67
N ARG A 38 2.31 -5.37 3.96
CA ARG A 38 2.18 -5.52 2.49
C ARG A 38 2.30 -6.96 1.98
N PHE A 39 2.00 -7.94 2.80
CA PHE A 39 1.89 -9.32 2.33
C PHE A 39 0.53 -9.58 1.70
N GLY A 40 0.51 -10.31 0.59
CA GLY A 40 -0.67 -10.95 0.03
C GLY A 40 -0.78 -12.39 0.51
N GLU A 41 -1.98 -12.87 0.74
CA GLU A 41 -2.24 -14.26 1.13
C GLU A 41 -2.40 -15.12 -0.11
N LEU A 42 -1.44 -16.04 -0.35
CA LEU A 42 -1.51 -16.98 -1.46
C LEU A 42 -2.56 -18.07 -1.20
N ARG A 43 -2.58 -18.57 0.02
CA ARG A 43 -3.57 -19.50 0.57
C ARG A 43 -3.52 -19.41 2.09
N GLU A 44 -4.48 -20.04 2.77
CA GLU A 44 -4.54 -20.01 4.23
C GLU A 44 -3.17 -20.34 4.87
N GLY A 45 -2.67 -19.41 5.65
CA GLY A 45 -1.41 -19.53 6.38
C GLY A 45 -0.14 -19.32 5.55
N VAL A 46 -0.23 -19.00 4.26
CA VAL A 46 0.92 -18.71 3.40
C VAL A 46 0.81 -17.31 2.81
N TRP A 47 1.74 -16.45 3.21
CA TRP A 47 1.75 -15.04 2.87
C TRP A 47 3.02 -14.69 2.12
N MET A 48 2.91 -13.89 1.08
CA MET A 48 4.05 -13.56 0.24
C MET A 48 4.08 -12.08 -0.12
N ARG A 49 5.27 -11.56 -0.28
CA ARG A 49 5.53 -10.26 -0.92
C ARG A 49 6.90 -10.27 -1.59
N PRO A 50 7.16 -9.40 -2.58
CA PRO A 50 8.52 -9.20 -3.09
C PRO A 50 9.46 -8.73 -1.97
N ASP A 51 10.71 -9.16 -2.01
CA ASP A 51 11.75 -8.74 -1.05
C ASP A 51 12.35 -7.38 -1.41
N ASN A 52 11.49 -6.41 -1.62
CA ASN A 52 11.83 -5.02 -1.92
C ASN A 52 11.61 -4.05 -0.74
N LEU A 53 11.11 -4.58 0.39
CA LEU A 53 10.84 -3.82 1.61
C LEU A 53 11.54 -4.48 2.79
N GLU A 54 12.00 -3.67 3.73
CA GLU A 54 12.52 -4.20 4.99
C GLU A 54 11.43 -4.96 5.77
N LEU A 55 11.81 -6.12 6.31
CA LEU A 55 10.91 -6.94 7.10
C LEU A 55 11.13 -6.67 8.59
N ASP A 56 10.19 -5.95 9.17
CA ASP A 56 10.11 -5.70 10.60
C ASP A 56 8.85 -6.37 11.14
N LEU A 57 9.03 -7.49 11.86
CA LEU A 57 7.98 -8.21 12.59
C LEU A 57 8.38 -8.26 14.07
N ASP A 58 7.42 -8.02 14.94
CA ASP A 58 7.62 -8.15 16.36
C ASP A 58 7.91 -9.60 16.78
N ALA A 59 8.45 -9.79 18.00
CA ALA A 59 8.86 -11.10 18.49
C ALA A 59 7.69 -12.08 18.60
N GLU A 60 6.49 -11.59 18.92
CA GLU A 60 5.29 -12.42 19.06
C GLU A 60 4.86 -13.01 17.72
N VAL A 61 4.84 -12.19 16.68
CA VAL A 61 4.56 -12.65 15.30
C VAL A 61 5.65 -13.59 14.81
N ARG A 62 6.94 -13.26 15.04
CA ARG A 62 8.07 -14.11 14.63
C ARG A 62 8.00 -15.51 15.26
N ALA A 63 7.56 -15.63 16.50
CA ALA A 63 7.43 -16.92 17.16
C ALA A 63 6.35 -17.84 16.55
N ARG A 64 5.43 -17.29 15.76
CA ARG A 64 4.27 -17.99 15.18
C ARG A 64 4.43 -18.33 13.71
N VAL A 65 5.53 -17.87 13.09
CA VAL A 65 5.72 -17.99 11.65
C VAL A 65 7.11 -18.53 11.32
N ARG A 66 7.23 -19.14 10.15
CA ARG A 66 8.50 -19.42 9.49
C ARG A 66 8.65 -18.48 8.31
N ILE A 67 9.82 -17.88 8.17
CA ILE A 67 10.12 -16.95 7.07
C ILE A 67 11.12 -17.65 6.16
N VAL A 68 10.81 -17.69 4.87
CA VAL A 68 11.68 -18.25 3.83
C VAL A 68 11.76 -17.30 2.65
N GLN A 69 12.86 -17.38 1.91
CA GLN A 69 13.03 -16.68 0.64
C GLN A 69 12.84 -17.68 -0.50
N VAL A 70 11.99 -17.32 -1.46
CA VAL A 70 11.72 -18.17 -2.62
C VAL A 70 11.85 -17.37 -3.91
N ARG A 71 12.00 -18.07 -5.04
CA ARG A 71 11.84 -17.51 -6.38
C ARG A 71 10.63 -18.17 -7.02
N ASP A 72 9.99 -17.44 -7.91
CA ASP A 72 8.87 -17.93 -8.70
C ASP A 72 9.19 -17.76 -10.19
N ASP A 73 8.82 -18.74 -10.99
CA ASP A 73 9.11 -18.75 -12.44
C ASP A 73 8.17 -17.82 -13.22
N ALA A 74 7.01 -17.47 -12.63
CA ALA A 74 6.00 -16.58 -13.20
C ALA A 74 5.63 -15.45 -12.23
N PRO A 75 6.58 -14.57 -11.86
CA PRO A 75 6.38 -13.61 -10.77
C PRO A 75 5.26 -12.60 -11.02
N ALA A 76 4.94 -12.25 -12.26
CA ALA A 76 3.82 -11.38 -12.58
C ALA A 76 2.47 -12.07 -12.35
N GLU A 77 2.37 -13.36 -12.65
CA GLU A 77 1.17 -14.16 -12.37
C GLU A 77 0.97 -14.32 -10.86
N LEU A 78 2.05 -14.59 -10.12
CA LEU A 78 2.01 -14.65 -8.66
C LEU A 78 1.53 -13.31 -8.07
N ALA A 79 2.03 -12.18 -8.55
CA ALA A 79 1.56 -10.86 -8.12
C ALA A 79 0.06 -10.68 -8.35
N GLY A 80 -0.45 -11.12 -9.51
CA GLY A 80 -1.88 -11.09 -9.84
C GLY A 80 -2.75 -12.03 -9.00
N GLN A 81 -2.18 -13.11 -8.46
CA GLN A 81 -2.88 -13.99 -7.51
C GLN A 81 -2.96 -13.39 -6.10
N LEU A 82 -1.92 -12.65 -5.70
CA LEU A 82 -1.81 -12.06 -4.37
C LEU A 82 -2.61 -10.77 -4.20
N TRP A 83 -2.77 -9.99 -5.29
CA TRP A 83 -3.47 -8.70 -5.28
C TRP A 83 -4.32 -8.50 -6.52
N ASP A 84 -5.51 -7.92 -6.35
CA ASP A 84 -6.34 -7.46 -7.47
C ASP A 84 -5.80 -6.12 -8.01
N LEU A 85 -4.66 -6.19 -8.70
CA LEU A 85 -3.98 -5.02 -9.26
C LEU A 85 -4.85 -4.24 -10.26
N PRO A 86 -5.63 -4.89 -11.17
CA PRO A 86 -6.51 -4.16 -12.07
C PRO A 86 -7.59 -3.35 -11.35
N SER A 87 -8.21 -3.89 -10.31
CA SER A 87 -9.23 -3.19 -9.54
C SER A 87 -8.65 -2.00 -8.77
N TRP A 88 -7.47 -2.19 -8.18
CA TRP A 88 -6.75 -1.12 -7.49
C TRP A 88 -6.43 0.03 -8.46
N ALA A 89 -5.91 -0.28 -9.65
CA ALA A 89 -5.57 0.71 -10.68
C ALA A 89 -6.81 1.48 -11.15
N ARG A 90 -7.92 0.78 -11.46
CA ARG A 90 -9.18 1.43 -11.86
C ARG A 90 -9.68 2.41 -10.80
N THR A 91 -9.65 2.03 -9.53
CA THR A 91 -10.04 2.91 -8.43
C THR A 91 -9.12 4.12 -8.34
N GLY A 92 -7.81 3.92 -8.50
CA GLY A 92 -6.83 5.00 -8.52
C GLY A 92 -7.07 6.01 -9.64
N HIS A 93 -7.32 5.53 -10.86
CA HIS A 93 -7.63 6.40 -12.01
C HIS A 93 -8.93 7.19 -11.79
N ARG A 94 -9.96 6.56 -11.24
CA ARG A 94 -11.21 7.25 -10.92
C ARG A 94 -10.99 8.37 -9.89
N LEU A 95 -10.23 8.12 -8.82
CA LEU A 95 -9.91 9.13 -7.81
C LEU A 95 -9.11 10.31 -8.39
N LEU A 96 -8.18 10.06 -9.31
CA LEU A 96 -7.46 11.12 -10.02
C LEU A 96 -8.40 11.99 -10.84
N ALA A 97 -9.34 11.38 -11.57
CA ALA A 97 -10.34 12.10 -12.36
C ALA A 97 -11.29 12.91 -11.46
N GLU A 98 -11.76 12.34 -10.35
CA GLU A 98 -12.61 13.01 -9.38
C GLU A 98 -11.90 14.23 -8.75
N LEU A 99 -10.61 14.11 -8.39
CA LEU A 99 -9.83 15.23 -7.84
C LEU A 99 -9.66 16.36 -8.87
N SER A 100 -9.41 16.01 -10.12
CA SER A 100 -9.27 16.99 -11.21
C SER A 100 -10.59 17.68 -11.55
N GLY A 101 -11.72 17.01 -11.41
CA GLY A 101 -13.06 17.55 -11.67
C GLY A 101 -13.66 18.32 -10.50
N ALA A 102 -13.14 18.18 -9.29
CA ALA A 102 -13.65 18.86 -8.11
C ALA A 102 -13.23 20.34 -8.12
N THR A 103 -14.23 21.25 -8.07
CA THR A 103 -14.02 22.71 -8.23
C THR A 103 -13.88 23.46 -6.92
N ASP A 104 -14.43 22.94 -5.83
CA ASP A 104 -14.38 23.57 -4.51
C ASP A 104 -13.46 22.80 -3.54
N ILE A 105 -12.96 23.51 -2.53
CA ILE A 105 -12.02 22.94 -1.54
C ILE A 105 -12.65 21.80 -0.73
N PRO A 106 -13.88 21.87 -0.23
CA PRO A 106 -14.51 20.79 0.51
C PRO A 106 -14.60 19.50 -0.30
N ALA A 107 -15.03 19.57 -1.57
CA ALA A 107 -15.10 18.40 -2.45
C ALA A 107 -13.71 17.80 -2.71
N ARG A 108 -12.72 18.65 -3.02
CA ARG A 108 -11.32 18.21 -3.20
C ARG A 108 -10.74 17.55 -1.94
N PHE A 109 -11.09 18.05 -0.76
CA PHE A 109 -10.64 17.49 0.51
C PHE A 109 -11.19 16.07 0.72
N VAL A 110 -12.47 15.85 0.41
CA VAL A 110 -13.10 14.51 0.49
C VAL A 110 -12.39 13.50 -0.42
N VAL A 111 -12.12 13.92 -1.67
CA VAL A 111 -11.42 13.06 -2.63
C VAL A 111 -9.96 12.81 -2.20
N ALA A 112 -9.27 13.85 -1.72
CA ALA A 112 -7.90 13.70 -1.21
C ALA A 112 -7.82 12.71 -0.03
N ALA A 113 -8.79 12.75 0.88
CA ALA A 113 -8.90 11.77 1.97
C ALA A 113 -9.15 10.34 1.44
N ALA A 114 -9.92 10.18 0.36
CA ALA A 114 -10.12 8.90 -0.30
C ALA A 114 -8.83 8.42 -0.98
N ILE A 115 -8.06 9.30 -1.61
CA ILE A 115 -6.74 8.99 -2.18
C ILE A 115 -5.80 8.47 -1.11
N VAL A 116 -5.71 9.12 0.05
CA VAL A 116 -4.87 8.65 1.17
C VAL A 116 -5.25 7.23 1.58
N ARG A 117 -6.54 6.97 1.81
CA ARG A 117 -7.01 5.62 2.17
C ARG A 117 -6.66 4.59 1.11
N HIS A 118 -6.80 4.94 -0.16
CA HIS A 118 -6.48 4.05 -1.28
C HIS A 118 -4.99 3.77 -1.37
N VAL A 119 -4.13 4.78 -1.27
CA VAL A 119 -2.67 4.65 -1.27
C VAL A 119 -2.16 3.82 -0.08
N LEU A 120 -2.87 3.81 1.06
CA LEU A 120 -2.54 2.94 2.19
C LEU A 120 -2.73 1.45 1.86
N THR A 121 -3.51 1.09 0.86
CA THR A 121 -3.69 -0.29 0.38
C THR A 121 -2.76 -0.68 -0.78
N ASP A 122 -1.91 0.25 -1.25
CA ASP A 122 -0.94 -0.04 -2.31
C ASP A 122 0.00 -1.18 -1.88
N PRO A 123 0.12 -2.27 -2.65
CA PRO A 123 1.02 -3.37 -2.32
C PRO A 123 2.50 -2.99 -2.38
N VAL A 124 2.85 -1.86 -2.97
CA VAL A 124 4.23 -1.34 -3.09
C VAL A 124 5.15 -2.34 -3.80
N LEU A 125 4.67 -2.85 -4.93
CA LEU A 125 5.43 -3.80 -5.75
C LEU A 125 6.59 -3.11 -6.49
N PRO A 126 7.63 -3.88 -6.88
CA PRO A 126 8.60 -3.47 -7.88
C PRO A 126 7.92 -3.11 -9.21
N ASP A 127 8.49 -2.16 -9.94
CA ASP A 127 7.91 -1.67 -11.21
C ASP A 127 7.71 -2.80 -12.24
N GLU A 128 8.58 -3.79 -12.22
CA GLU A 128 8.52 -4.97 -13.10
C GLU A 128 7.27 -5.86 -12.88
N LEU A 129 6.63 -5.73 -11.71
CA LEU A 129 5.43 -6.49 -11.34
C LEU A 129 4.15 -5.66 -11.43
N LEU A 130 4.26 -4.37 -11.73
CA LEU A 130 3.12 -3.47 -11.84
C LEU A 130 2.56 -3.43 -13.27
N PRO A 131 1.24 -3.26 -13.43
CA PRO A 131 0.67 -2.90 -14.72
C PRO A 131 1.32 -1.62 -15.29
N ALA A 132 1.43 -1.53 -16.61
CA ALA A 132 2.11 -0.43 -17.31
C ALA A 132 1.56 0.97 -16.95
N ASP A 133 0.26 1.09 -16.68
CA ASP A 133 -0.39 2.34 -16.30
C ASP A 133 -0.76 2.38 -14.80
N TRP A 134 0.19 2.03 -13.94
CA TRP A 134 -0.03 2.05 -12.50
C TRP A 134 -0.17 3.47 -11.96
N PRO A 135 -1.30 3.84 -11.33
CA PRO A 135 -1.56 5.22 -10.92
C PRO A 135 -0.91 5.61 -9.58
N GLY A 136 -0.21 4.72 -8.89
CA GLY A 136 0.27 4.93 -7.52
C GLY A 136 1.14 6.16 -7.34
N THR A 137 2.08 6.42 -8.24
CA THR A 137 2.93 7.61 -8.20
C THR A 137 2.14 8.89 -8.45
N ARG A 138 1.21 8.86 -9.44
CA ARG A 138 0.35 10.01 -9.75
C ARG A 138 -0.60 10.35 -8.61
N LEU A 139 -1.15 9.34 -7.91
CA LEU A 139 -2.00 9.55 -6.74
C LEU A 139 -1.24 10.26 -5.61
N ARG A 140 -0.01 9.84 -5.34
CA ARG A 140 0.83 10.47 -4.31
C ARG A 140 1.19 11.91 -4.68
N ALA A 141 1.57 12.15 -5.94
CA ALA A 141 1.86 13.49 -6.44
C ALA A 141 0.62 14.41 -6.31
N ALA A 142 -0.52 13.98 -6.82
CA ALA A 142 -1.77 14.75 -6.75
C ALA A 142 -2.20 15.08 -5.32
N TYR A 143 -2.01 14.15 -4.37
CA TYR A 143 -2.25 14.44 -2.95
C TYR A 143 -1.27 15.46 -2.38
N ASN A 144 0.03 15.34 -2.69
CA ASN A 144 1.05 16.28 -2.21
C ASN A 144 0.82 17.70 -2.75
N ASP A 145 0.46 17.83 -4.03
CA ASP A 145 0.14 19.11 -4.66
C ASP A 145 -1.07 19.75 -3.99
N PHE A 146 -2.12 18.99 -3.73
CA PHE A 146 -3.30 19.48 -2.99
C PHE A 146 -2.96 19.89 -1.55
N ALA A 147 -2.14 19.11 -0.85
CA ALA A 147 -1.71 19.42 0.51
C ALA A 147 -0.86 20.71 0.56
N ALA A 148 0.01 20.91 -0.42
CA ALA A 148 0.82 22.14 -0.54
C ALA A 148 -0.08 23.36 -0.80
N GLU A 149 -1.05 23.27 -1.71
CA GLU A 149 -2.02 24.32 -1.98
C GLU A 149 -2.80 24.74 -0.72
N LEU A 150 -3.21 23.77 0.12
CA LEU A 150 -3.92 24.07 1.38
C LEU A 150 -3.02 24.81 2.37
N LEU A 151 -1.75 24.45 2.46
CA LEU A 151 -0.79 25.13 3.35
C LEU A 151 -0.55 26.56 2.91
N GLU A 152 -0.33 26.81 1.63
CA GLU A 152 -0.15 28.16 1.08
C GLU A 152 -1.38 29.07 1.34
N ARG A 153 -2.58 28.54 1.14
CA ARG A 153 -3.82 29.28 1.43
C ARG A 153 -3.97 29.62 2.92
N ARG A 154 -3.64 28.68 3.80
CA ARG A 154 -3.67 28.90 5.25
C ARG A 154 -2.69 30.00 5.67
N ASP A 155 -1.48 29.99 5.15
CA ASP A 155 -0.45 30.95 5.49
C ASP A 155 -0.75 32.34 4.89
N GLY A 156 -1.38 32.40 3.71
CA GLY A 156 -1.91 33.64 3.12
C GLY A 156 -3.02 34.30 3.96
N ILE A 157 -3.93 33.50 4.54
CA ILE A 157 -4.97 34.01 5.44
C ILE A 157 -4.37 34.61 6.73
N ARG A 158 -3.37 33.95 7.32
CA ARG A 158 -2.69 34.44 8.53
C ARG A 158 -1.97 35.77 8.33
N LEU A 159 -1.42 36.01 7.15
CA LEU A 159 -0.75 37.28 6.82
C LEU A 159 -1.78 38.43 6.67
N VAL A 160 -2.96 38.15 6.18
CA VAL A 160 -4.04 39.18 6.04
C VAL A 160 -4.66 39.52 7.40
N GLU A 161 -4.77 38.57 8.32
CA GLU A 161 -5.30 38.84 9.68
C GLU A 161 -4.30 39.55 10.61
N ALA A 162 -3.01 39.56 10.26
CA ALA A 162 -1.93 40.19 11.02
C ALA A 162 -1.61 41.64 10.57
N THR A 163 -2.35 42.17 9.59
CA THR A 163 -2.18 43.53 9.02
C THR A 163 -3.38 44.40 9.34
#